data_11989865339571f15aa18b5f6c92ada6
#
_entry.id   11989865339571f15aa18b5f6c92ada6
#
_cell.length_a   1.000
_cell.length_b   1.000
_cell.length_c   1.000
_cell.angle_alpha   90.00
_cell.angle_beta   90.00
_cell.angle_gamma   90.00
#
_symmetry.space_group_name_H-M   'P 1'
#
loop_
_entity.id
_entity.type
_entity.pdbx_description
1 polymer ?
#
loop_
_entity_poly.entity_id
_entity_poly.type
_entity_poly.pdbx_seq_one_letter_code
_entity_poly.pdbx_strand_id
1 'polypeptide(L)' 'MILPGSTIRVKNINDIYYGFQGFVQRVTDGKAAVIFEGGNWDKIVTFRLSELEVVDLTQK' A
#
# COMPACT_ATOMS: atom_id res chain seq x y z
N MET A 1 -4.57 -2.13 11.26
CA MET A 1 -4.77 -0.69 10.97
C MET A 1 -3.67 -0.18 10.06
N ILE A 2 -4.03 0.58 9.06
CA ILE A 2 -3.05 1.09 8.10
C ILE A 2 -2.60 2.49 8.55
N LEU A 3 -1.31 2.62 8.79
CA LEU A 3 -0.71 3.86 9.27
C LEU A 3 0.43 4.26 8.36
N PRO A 4 0.86 5.53 8.41
CA PRO A 4 2.08 5.91 7.71
C PRO A 4 3.24 5.01 8.14
N GLY A 5 3.99 4.51 7.18
CA GLY A 5 5.08 3.59 7.45
C GLY A 5 4.70 2.13 7.38
N SER A 6 3.40 1.83 7.32
CA SER A 6 2.96 0.44 7.19
C SER A 6 3.38 -0.13 5.85
N THR A 7 3.75 -1.41 5.85
CA THR A 7 3.93 -2.15 4.61
C THR A 7 2.58 -2.75 4.24
N ILE A 8 2.17 -2.52 3.01
CA ILE A 8 0.86 -2.98 2.55
C ILE A 8 0.99 -3.67 1.20
N ARG A 9 -0.07 -4.39 0.86
CA ARG A 9 -0.19 -5.00 -0.45
C ARG A 9 -1.58 -4.69 -0.99
N VAL A 10 -1.66 -4.44 -2.29
CA VAL A 10 -2.94 -4.18 -2.96
C VAL A 10 -3.70 -5.49 -3.07
N LYS A 11 -4.91 -5.53 -2.53
CA LYS A 11 -5.73 -6.73 -2.53
C LYS A 11 -6.96 -6.65 -3.43
N ASN A 12 -7.14 -5.55 -4.14
CA ASN A 12 -8.24 -5.40 -5.07
C ASN A 12 -7.89 -6.12 -6.37
N ILE A 13 -8.54 -7.22 -6.65
CA ILE A 13 -8.21 -8.05 -7.81
C ILE A 13 -8.48 -7.35 -9.14
N ASN A 14 -9.26 -6.28 -9.12
CA ASN A 14 -9.58 -5.52 -10.33
C ASN A 14 -8.61 -4.37 -10.57
N ASP A 15 -7.65 -4.19 -9.68
CA ASP A 15 -6.70 -3.10 -9.82
C ASP A 15 -5.47 -3.58 -10.58
N ILE A 16 -4.93 -2.71 -11.44
CA ILE A 16 -3.72 -3.07 -12.19
C ILE A 16 -2.53 -3.31 -11.28
N TYR A 17 -2.59 -2.79 -10.07
CA TYR A 17 -1.53 -2.98 -9.08
C TYR A 17 -1.78 -4.14 -8.14
N TYR A 18 -2.76 -4.98 -8.46
CA TYR A 18 -3.08 -6.11 -7.61
C TYR A 18 -1.82 -6.92 -7.28
N GLY A 19 -1.62 -7.18 -5.99
CA GLY A 19 -0.48 -7.97 -5.53
C GLY A 19 0.80 -7.18 -5.31
N PHE A 20 0.83 -5.92 -5.73
CA PHE A 20 2.00 -5.09 -5.51
C PHE A 20 2.11 -4.72 -4.04
N GLN A 21 3.33 -4.67 -3.56
CA GLN A 21 3.62 -4.35 -2.17
C GLN A 21 4.36 -3.03 -2.09
N GLY A 22 4.03 -2.24 -1.08
CA GLY A 22 4.67 -0.95 -0.91
C GLY A 22 4.50 -0.41 0.48
N PHE A 23 4.85 0.84 0.64
CA PHE A 23 4.80 1.53 1.93
C PHE A 23 3.76 2.64 1.88
N VAL A 24 3.06 2.80 3.00
CA VAL A 24 2.14 3.92 3.14
C VAL A 24 2.95 5.15 3.52
N GLN A 25 2.84 6.19 2.70
CA GLN A 25 3.49 7.45 3.00
C GLN A 25 2.60 8.31 3.87
N ARG A 26 1.30 8.30 3.59
CA ARG A 26 0.36 9.17 4.28
C ARG A 26 -1.04 8.59 4.19
N VAL A 27 -1.84 8.85 5.22
CA VAL A 27 -3.24 8.45 5.23
C VAL A 27 -4.08 9.70 5.44
N THR A 28 -5.06 9.91 4.57
CA THR A 28 -5.94 11.07 4.63
C THR A 28 -7.30 10.69 4.10
N ASP A 29 -8.35 10.98 4.88
CA ASP A 29 -9.73 10.81 4.44
C ASP A 29 -10.04 9.40 3.94
N GLY A 30 -9.54 8.39 4.64
CA GLY A 30 -9.82 7.01 4.28
C GLY A 30 -9.04 6.51 3.07
N LYS A 31 -8.02 7.26 2.67
CA LYS A 31 -7.17 6.87 1.55
C LYS A 31 -5.72 6.90 1.98
N ALA A 32 -4.92 6.07 1.33
CA ALA A 32 -3.50 6.00 1.62
C ALA A 32 -2.69 6.30 0.37
N ALA A 33 -1.68 7.14 0.53
CA ALA A 33 -0.71 7.38 -0.53
C ALA A 33 0.40 6.35 -0.37
N VAL A 34 0.63 5.56 -1.39
CA VAL A 34 1.51 4.40 -1.33
C VAL A 34 2.67 4.57 -2.29
N ILE A 35 3.87 4.25 -1.81
CA ILE A 35 5.07 4.20 -2.63
C ILE A 35 5.42 2.72 -2.79
N PHE A 36 5.44 2.23 -4.02
CA PHE A 36 5.71 0.82 -4.26
C PHE A 36 7.19 0.52 -4.17
N GLU A 37 7.48 -0.70 -3.72
CA GLU A 37 8.85 -1.19 -3.61
C GLU A 37 9.35 -1.66 -4.96
N GLY A 38 10.65 -1.62 -5.08
CA GLY A 38 11.33 -2.23 -6.21
C GLY A 38 11.39 -1.33 -7.42
N GLY A 39 12.37 -1.58 -8.25
CA GLY A 39 12.54 -0.85 -9.47
C GLY A 39 12.76 0.63 -9.24
N ASN A 40 12.39 1.41 -10.21
CA ASN A 40 12.61 2.84 -10.19
C ASN A 40 11.32 3.60 -9.94
N TRP A 41 10.55 3.13 -9.00
CA TRP A 41 9.28 3.76 -8.70
C TRP A 41 9.48 5.08 -7.99
N ASP A 42 9.14 6.16 -8.66
CA ASP A 42 9.09 7.47 -8.03
C ASP A 42 7.67 7.93 -7.84
N LYS A 43 6.72 7.09 -8.19
CA LYS A 43 5.36 7.48 -8.29
C LYS A 43 4.60 7.10 -7.03
N ILE A 44 3.79 8.02 -6.56
CA ILE A 44 2.91 7.78 -5.42
C ILE A 44 1.52 7.53 -5.96
N VAL A 45 0.92 6.42 -5.55
CA VAL A 45 -0.42 6.04 -5.99
C VAL A 45 -1.33 6.05 -4.77
N THR A 46 -2.51 6.63 -4.92
CA THR A 46 -3.48 6.71 -3.84
C THR A 46 -4.50 5.59 -3.97
N PHE A 47 -4.75 4.89 -2.87
CA PHE A 47 -5.73 3.82 -2.79
C PHE A 47 -6.69 4.08 -1.65
N ARG A 48 -7.88 3.49 -1.74
CA ARG A 48 -8.76 3.44 -0.59
C ARG A 48 -8.20 2.42 0.39
N LEU A 49 -8.39 2.66 1.68
CA LEU A 49 -7.88 1.74 2.68
C LEU A 49 -8.46 0.34 2.50
N SER A 50 -9.70 0.24 2.02
CA SER A 50 -10.34 -1.05 1.80
C SER A 50 -9.67 -1.87 0.71
N GLU A 51 -8.84 -1.24 -0.12
CA GLU A 51 -8.14 -1.93 -1.22
C GLU A 51 -6.79 -2.47 -0.79
N LEU A 52 -6.40 -2.24 0.44
CA LEU A 52 -5.06 -2.57 0.92
C LEU A 52 -5.14 -3.51 2.11
N GLU A 53 -4.10 -4.32 2.26
CA GLU A 53 -3.95 -5.15 3.44
C GLU A 53 -2.56 -4.92 4.02
N VAL A 54 -2.45 -5.00 5.33
CA VAL A 54 -1.17 -4.85 6.00
C VAL A 54 -0.38 -6.13 5.85
N VAL A 55 0.89 -5.99 5.48
CA VAL A 55 1.80 -7.11 5.41
C VAL A 55 2.67 -7.08 6.65
N ASP A 56 2.62 -8.14 7.44
CA ASP A 56 3.38 -8.22 8.67
C ASP A 56 4.73 -8.87 8.38
N LEU A 57 5.74 -8.05 8.21
CA LEU A 57 7.08 -8.52 7.87
C LEU A 57 7.86 -9.00 9.09
N THR A 58 7.31 -8.82 10.28
CA THR A 58 7.97 -9.26 11.50
C THR A 58 7.42 -10.59 12.01
N GLN A 59 6.57 -11.19 11.22
CA GLN A 59 5.91 -12.44 11.59
C GLN A 59 6.92 -13.54 11.83
N LYS A 60 6.75 -14.25 12.91
CA LYS A 60 7.60 -15.39 13.24
C LYS A 60 7.02 -16.68 12.79
#